data_1cee024b15de1d4ee2217f23c0a4374c
#
_entry.id   1cee024b15de1d4ee2217f23c0a4374c
#
_cell.length_a   1.000
_cell.length_b   1.000
_cell.length_c   1.000
_cell.angle_alpha   90.00
_cell.angle_beta   90.00
_cell.angle_gamma   90.00
#
_symmetry.space_group_name_H-M   'P 1'
#
loop_
_entity.id
_entity.type
_entity.pdbx_description
1 polymer ?
#
loop_
_entity_poly.entity_id
_entity_poly.type
_entity_poly.pdbx_seq_one_letter_code
_entity_poly.pdbx_strand_id
1 'polypeptide(L)'
;MDRCGLFAIFNNNTDVLQTAESIYYGLFSMQHRGMEAAGICINQNGRFKYKKEEGLVIDIFDAQTLAGMQGHAGIGHVLRYAQGDPRELAQPIVIRYTNGQMAVALNGGLTNTDELRRELELQG
;
A
#
# COMPACT_ATOMS: atom_id res chain seq x y z
N MET A 1 -17.23 10.24 -0.14
CA MET A 1 -15.95 10.67 -0.73
C MET A 1 -14.82 9.95 0.00
N ASP A 2 -14.13 9.10 -0.72
CA ASP A 2 -13.04 8.30 -0.16
C ASP A 2 -11.87 9.22 0.19
N ARG A 3 -11.46 9.16 1.43
CA ARG A 3 -10.34 9.97 1.91
C ARG A 3 -9.21 9.05 2.34
N CYS A 4 -8.54 8.48 1.37
CA CYS A 4 -7.37 7.69 1.61
C CYS A 4 -6.14 8.56 1.73
N GLY A 5 -5.08 8.02 2.32
CA GLY A 5 -3.76 8.62 2.31
C GLY A 5 -2.81 7.76 1.51
N LEU A 6 -1.95 8.38 0.76
CA LEU A 6 -0.96 7.72 -0.09
C LEU A 6 0.41 8.35 0.15
N PHE A 7 1.41 7.52 0.36
CA PHE A 7 2.79 7.97 0.53
C PHE A 7 3.73 7.08 -0.27
N ALA A 8 4.67 7.69 -0.97
CA ALA A 8 5.69 6.97 -1.72
C ALA A 8 7.05 7.61 -1.49
N ILE A 9 8.08 6.79 -1.48
CA ILE A 9 9.45 7.27 -1.32
C ILE A 9 10.40 6.45 -2.18
N PHE A 10 11.37 7.14 -2.77
CA PHE A 10 12.55 6.55 -3.36
C PHE A 10 13.77 7.11 -2.64
N ASN A 11 14.58 6.25 -2.05
CA ASN A 11 15.71 6.63 -1.21
C ASN A 11 17.02 6.20 -1.87
N ASN A 12 17.84 7.16 -2.25
CA ASN A 12 19.16 6.91 -2.85
C ASN A 12 20.25 6.62 -1.82
N ASN A 13 19.96 6.73 -0.53
CA ASN A 13 20.93 6.48 0.53
C ASN A 13 21.22 4.99 0.69
N THR A 14 22.35 4.69 1.31
CA THR A 14 22.72 3.31 1.64
C THR A 14 21.90 2.72 2.77
N ASP A 15 21.17 3.54 3.51
CA ASP A 15 20.34 3.09 4.62
C ASP A 15 18.96 2.61 4.13
N VAL A 16 18.88 1.32 3.87
CA VAL A 16 17.66 0.67 3.39
C VAL A 16 16.57 0.55 4.46
N LEU A 17 16.88 0.78 5.73
CA LEU A 17 15.91 0.73 6.83
C LEU A 17 15.04 1.98 6.88
N GLN A 18 15.53 3.11 6.44
CA GLN A 18 14.81 4.38 6.50
C GLN A 18 13.58 4.43 5.61
N THR A 19 13.55 3.64 4.54
CA THR A 19 12.44 3.67 3.58
C THR A 19 11.12 3.28 4.25
N ALA A 20 11.08 2.15 4.92
CA ALA A 20 9.86 1.67 5.60
C ALA A 20 9.47 2.59 6.74
N GLU A 21 10.43 3.06 7.54
CA GLU A 21 10.15 4.00 8.62
C GLU A 21 9.58 5.32 8.10
N SER A 22 10.14 5.86 7.03
CA SER A 22 9.64 7.10 6.44
C SER A 22 8.21 6.95 5.94
N ILE A 23 7.89 5.82 5.31
CA ILE A 23 6.52 5.52 4.88
C ILE A 23 5.61 5.40 6.10
N TYR A 24 6.04 4.70 7.14
CA TYR A 24 5.28 4.56 8.37
C TYR A 24 4.92 5.93 8.95
N TYR A 25 5.88 6.83 9.10
CA TYR A 25 5.62 8.18 9.63
C TYR A 25 4.75 9.00 8.68
N GLY A 26 4.93 8.86 7.39
CA GLY A 26 4.07 9.49 6.40
C GLY A 26 2.63 9.03 6.52
N LEU A 27 2.40 7.74 6.64
CA LEU A 27 1.06 7.18 6.84
C LEU A 27 0.48 7.58 8.21
N PHE A 28 1.30 7.57 9.25
CA PHE A 28 0.86 7.99 10.59
C PHE A 28 0.35 9.43 10.57
N SER A 29 1.05 10.32 9.87
CA SER A 29 0.62 11.72 9.74
C SER A 29 -0.69 11.87 8.96
N MET A 30 -1.04 10.91 8.10
CA MET A 30 -2.27 10.90 7.31
C MET A 30 -3.36 10.01 7.94
N GLN A 31 -3.13 9.42 9.11
CA GLN A 31 -4.05 8.46 9.72
C GLN A 31 -5.42 9.05 9.99
N HIS A 32 -5.50 10.36 10.22
CA HIS A 32 -6.78 11.05 10.33
C HIS A 32 -7.63 10.98 9.05
N ARG A 33 -7.01 10.61 7.93
CA ARG A 33 -7.67 10.41 6.64
C ARG A 33 -8.03 8.96 6.37
N GLY A 34 -7.32 8.01 7.00
CA GLY A 34 -7.55 6.59 6.80
C GLY A 34 -7.47 5.83 8.10
N MET A 35 -8.53 5.11 8.46
CA MET A 35 -8.66 4.42 9.73
C MET A 35 -9.11 2.96 9.61
N GLU A 36 -9.45 2.49 8.43
CA GLU A 36 -10.02 1.15 8.28
C GLU A 36 -8.97 0.09 7.95
N ALA A 37 -7.99 0.45 7.16
CA ALA A 37 -6.90 -0.46 6.78
C ALA A 37 -5.66 0.34 6.43
N ALA A 38 -4.51 -0.29 6.50
CA ALA A 38 -3.25 0.29 6.07
C ALA A 38 -2.33 -0.77 5.48
N GLY A 39 -1.44 -0.36 4.60
CA GLY A 39 -0.47 -1.23 3.99
C GLY A 39 0.78 -0.52 3.55
N ILE A 40 1.89 -1.24 3.57
CA ILE A 40 3.20 -0.80 3.07
C ILE A 40 3.76 -1.90 2.18
N CYS A 41 4.31 -1.49 1.04
CA CYS A 41 5.06 -2.38 0.15
C CYS A 41 6.43 -1.77 -0.13
N ILE A 42 7.48 -2.55 0.08
CA ILE A 42 8.87 -2.15 -0.15
C ILE A 42 9.47 -3.02 -1.24
N ASN A 43 10.18 -2.40 -2.16
CA ASN A 43 10.98 -3.12 -3.16
C ASN A 43 12.34 -3.44 -2.57
N GLN A 44 12.55 -4.72 -2.27
CA GLN A 44 13.80 -5.26 -1.74
C GLN A 44 14.54 -5.99 -2.87
N ASN A 45 15.34 -5.24 -3.63
CA ASN A 45 16.13 -5.77 -4.75
C ASN A 45 15.30 -6.59 -5.75
N GLY A 46 14.15 -6.05 -6.16
CA GLY A 46 13.25 -6.71 -7.10
C GLY A 46 12.25 -7.67 -6.49
N ARG A 47 12.35 -7.93 -5.19
CA ARG A 47 11.34 -8.66 -4.44
C ARG A 47 10.54 -7.71 -3.59
N PHE A 48 9.23 -7.88 -3.57
CA PHE A 48 8.36 -7.05 -2.77
C PHE A 48 8.14 -7.67 -1.40
N LYS A 49 8.45 -6.89 -0.37
CA LYS A 49 8.05 -7.14 1.01
C LYS A 49 6.86 -6.25 1.31
N TYR A 50 5.75 -6.84 1.72
CA TYR A 50 4.58 -6.04 2.03
C TYR A 50 3.79 -6.61 3.18
N LYS A 51 3.09 -5.73 3.87
CA LYS A 51 2.11 -6.09 4.88
C LYS A 51 0.94 -5.11 4.76
N LYS A 52 -0.26 -5.63 4.76
CA LYS A 52 -1.47 -4.83 4.79
C LYS A 52 -2.53 -5.54 5.60
N GLU A 53 -3.19 -4.79 6.45
CA GLU A 53 -4.20 -5.32 7.35
C GLU A 53 -5.27 -4.28 7.64
N GLU A 54 -6.39 -4.76 8.18
CA GLU A 54 -7.39 -3.92 8.81
C GLU A 54 -6.83 -3.33 10.11
N GLY A 55 -7.11 -2.06 10.37
CA GLY A 55 -6.70 -1.39 11.58
C GLY A 55 -5.90 -0.11 11.35
N LEU A 56 -5.35 0.41 12.45
CA LEU A 56 -4.54 1.61 12.45
C LEU A 56 -3.07 1.32 12.11
N VAL A 57 -2.42 2.28 11.52
CA VAL A 57 -0.99 2.18 11.16
C VAL A 57 -0.13 1.75 12.36
N ILE A 58 -0.37 2.36 13.53
CA ILE A 58 0.38 2.08 14.74
C ILE A 58 0.19 0.64 15.24
N ASP A 59 -0.97 0.05 15.00
CA ASP A 59 -1.28 -1.31 15.44
C ASP A 59 -0.78 -2.37 14.46
N ILE A 60 -0.69 -2.03 13.18
CA ILE A 60 -0.27 -2.95 12.12
C ILE A 60 1.25 -3.06 12.05
N PHE A 61 1.96 -1.93 12.16
CA PHE A 61 3.40 -1.86 11.91
C PHE A 61 4.15 -1.56 13.21
N ASP A 62 4.77 -2.58 13.79
CA ASP A 62 5.70 -2.42 14.89
C ASP A 62 7.14 -2.28 14.37
N ALA A 63 8.07 -2.00 15.28
CA ALA A 63 9.48 -1.80 14.94
C ALA A 63 10.08 -3.06 14.30
N GLN A 64 9.69 -4.23 14.74
CA GLN A 64 10.18 -5.50 14.20
C GLN A 64 9.70 -5.73 12.76
N THR A 65 8.43 -5.45 12.49
CA THR A 65 7.86 -5.54 11.14
C THR A 65 8.59 -4.59 10.19
N LEU A 66 8.79 -3.35 10.60
CA LEU A 66 9.46 -2.35 9.76
C LEU A 66 10.92 -2.72 9.52
N ALA A 67 11.61 -3.27 10.52
CA ALA A 67 13.00 -3.71 10.38
C ALA A 67 13.16 -4.84 9.36
N GLY A 68 12.12 -5.64 9.15
CA GLY A 68 12.11 -6.69 8.14
C GLY A 68 11.83 -6.19 6.72
N MET A 69 11.48 -4.93 6.56
CA MET A 69 11.09 -4.33 5.27
C MET A 69 12.19 -3.39 4.80
N GLN A 70 13.23 -3.95 4.18
CA GLN A 70 14.41 -3.20 3.75
C GLN A 70 14.41 -2.99 2.25
N GLY A 71 14.70 -1.76 1.80
CA GLY A 71 14.77 -1.45 0.38
C GLY A 71 14.89 0.05 0.14
N HIS A 72 15.06 0.42 -1.13
CA HIS A 72 15.25 1.81 -1.52
C HIS A 72 13.98 2.51 -1.98
N ALA A 73 12.95 1.75 -2.28
CA ALA A 73 11.69 2.30 -2.80
C ALA A 73 10.51 1.61 -2.15
N GLY A 74 9.45 2.35 -1.93
CA GLY A 74 8.23 1.79 -1.38
C GLY A 74 7.05 2.72 -1.50
N ILE A 75 5.88 2.15 -1.29
CA ILE A 75 4.61 2.86 -1.25
C ILE A 75 3.80 2.42 -0.04
N GLY A 76 3.00 3.32 0.47
CA GLY A 76 2.10 3.05 1.58
C GLY A 76 0.73 3.65 1.33
N HIS A 77 -0.27 3.09 1.99
CA HIS A 77 -1.66 3.50 1.82
C HIS A 77 -2.43 3.33 3.12
N VAL A 78 -3.29 4.29 3.42
CA VAL A 78 -4.28 4.17 4.49
C VAL A 78 -5.67 4.32 3.88
N LEU A 79 -6.54 3.38 4.21
CA LEU A 79 -7.92 3.32 3.75
C LEU A 79 -8.85 3.88 4.83
N ARG A 80 -9.65 4.87 4.48
CA ARG A 80 -10.53 5.49 5.46
C ARG A 80 -11.99 5.05 5.33
N TYR A 81 -12.49 5.01 4.15
CA TYR A 81 -13.90 4.70 3.93
C TYR A 81 -14.04 3.79 2.73
N ALA A 82 -14.61 2.64 2.95
CA ALA A 82 -14.81 1.67 1.89
C ALA A 82 -16.21 1.08 1.98
N GLN A 83 -16.85 0.92 0.85
CA GLN A 83 -18.02 0.06 0.73
C GLN A 83 -17.52 -1.35 0.48
N GLY A 84 -17.42 -2.13 1.54
CA GLY A 84 -16.95 -3.49 1.47
C GLY A 84 -16.05 -3.86 2.65
N ASP A 85 -15.42 -5.01 2.57
CA ASP A 85 -14.52 -5.51 3.61
C ASP A 85 -13.17 -4.77 3.52
N PRO A 86 -12.76 -4.03 4.57
CA PRO A 86 -11.47 -3.34 4.57
C PRO A 86 -10.28 -4.25 4.30
N ARG A 87 -10.37 -5.53 4.70
CA ARG A 87 -9.28 -6.50 4.48
C ARG A 87 -9.07 -6.79 2.99
N GLU A 88 -10.15 -6.84 2.22
CA GLU A 88 -10.07 -7.07 0.79
C GLU A 88 -9.68 -5.81 0.02
N LEU A 89 -10.01 -4.65 0.56
CA LEU A 89 -9.79 -3.36 -0.07
C LEU A 89 -8.48 -2.69 0.37
N ALA A 90 -7.77 -3.29 1.31
CA ALA A 90 -6.49 -2.78 1.78
C ALA A 90 -5.47 -2.72 0.64
N GLN A 91 -4.74 -1.63 0.57
CA GLN A 91 -3.72 -1.38 -0.44
C GLN A 91 -2.35 -1.20 0.22
N PRO A 92 -1.24 -1.32 -0.49
CA PRO A 92 -1.10 -1.51 -1.94
C PRO A 92 -1.58 -2.88 -2.43
N ILE A 93 -2.03 -2.90 -3.68
CA ILE A 93 -2.35 -4.15 -4.39
C ILE A 93 -1.06 -4.64 -5.04
N VAL A 94 -0.64 -5.87 -4.71
CA VAL A 94 0.57 -6.47 -5.27
C VAL A 94 0.16 -7.52 -6.30
N ILE A 95 0.68 -7.36 -7.51
CA ILE A 95 0.37 -8.22 -8.65
C ILE A 95 1.67 -8.87 -9.12
N ARG A 96 1.62 -10.17 -9.32
CA ARG A 96 2.72 -10.92 -9.95
C ARG A 96 2.33 -11.30 -11.37
N TYR A 97 3.25 -11.13 -12.29
CA TYR A 97 3.07 -11.51 -13.69
C TYR A 97 4.37 -12.14 -14.20
N THR A 98 4.34 -12.66 -15.42
CA THR A 98 5.44 -13.47 -15.97
C THR A 98 6.81 -12.80 -15.86
N ASN A 99 6.89 -11.49 -16.05
CA ASN A 99 8.14 -10.76 -16.11
C ASN A 99 8.46 -9.95 -14.86
N GLY A 100 7.68 -10.07 -13.80
CA GLY A 100 7.96 -9.30 -12.59
C GLY A 100 6.79 -9.14 -11.63
N GLN A 101 6.85 -8.06 -10.87
CA GLN A 101 5.84 -7.69 -9.90
C GLN A 101 5.50 -6.22 -10.02
N MET A 102 4.30 -5.87 -9.64
CA MET A 102 3.83 -4.49 -9.59
C MET A 102 3.03 -4.27 -8.31
N ALA A 103 3.25 -3.14 -7.66
CA ALA A 103 2.46 -2.70 -6.52
C ALA A 103 1.77 -1.38 -6.88
N VAL A 104 0.48 -1.31 -6.63
CA VAL A 104 -0.35 -0.16 -7.00
C VAL A 104 -1.17 0.29 -5.80
N ALA A 105 -1.22 1.59 -5.59
CA ALA A 105 -2.09 2.20 -4.60
C ALA A 105 -2.79 3.41 -5.23
N LEU A 106 -4.05 3.60 -4.88
CA LEU A 106 -4.90 4.64 -5.43
C LEU A 106 -5.62 5.38 -4.31
N ASN A 107 -5.59 6.70 -4.36
CA ASN A 107 -6.45 7.53 -3.54
C ASN A 107 -7.64 7.99 -4.40
N GLY A 108 -8.74 7.25 -4.30
CA GLY A 108 -9.93 7.53 -5.09
C GLY A 108 -10.71 6.25 -5.38
N GLY A 109 -11.72 6.38 -6.22
CA GLY A 109 -12.55 5.27 -6.64
C GLY A 109 -13.10 5.49 -8.04
N LEU A 110 -13.53 4.39 -8.65
CA LEU A 110 -14.18 4.41 -9.96
C LEU A 110 -15.68 4.22 -9.80
N THR A 111 -16.46 4.91 -10.59
CA THR A 111 -17.92 4.80 -10.57
C THR A 111 -18.43 3.65 -11.43
N ASN A 112 -17.63 3.19 -12.39
CA ASN A 112 -17.99 2.17 -13.38
C ASN A 112 -17.07 0.93 -13.28
N THR A 113 -16.74 0.53 -12.06
CA THR A 113 -15.80 -0.57 -11.81
C THR A 113 -16.24 -1.88 -12.46
N ASP A 114 -17.52 -2.24 -12.33
CA ASP A 114 -18.04 -3.50 -12.89
C ASP A 114 -17.99 -3.51 -14.40
N GLU A 115 -18.30 -2.40 -15.04
CA GLU A 115 -18.24 -2.24 -16.49
C GLU A 115 -16.79 -2.40 -16.97
N LEU A 116 -15.84 -1.70 -16.34
CA LEU A 116 -14.43 -1.77 -16.70
C LEU A 116 -13.85 -3.17 -16.49
N ARG A 117 -14.21 -3.82 -15.38
CA ARG A 117 -13.77 -5.19 -15.11
C ARG A 117 -14.22 -6.14 -16.19
N ARG A 118 -15.50 -6.07 -16.56
CA ARG A 118 -16.08 -6.91 -17.60
C ARG A 118 -15.39 -6.69 -18.95
N GLU A 119 -15.11 -5.44 -19.31
CA GLU A 119 -14.40 -5.09 -20.53
C GLU A 119 -12.99 -5.67 -20.55
N LEU A 120 -12.24 -5.55 -19.45
CA LEU A 120 -10.89 -6.10 -19.35
C LEU A 120 -10.87 -7.63 -19.39
N GLU A 121 -11.84 -8.28 -18.75
CA GLU A 121 -11.96 -9.75 -18.78
C GLU A 121 -12.22 -10.27 -20.19
N LEU A 122 -12.97 -9.52 -21.00
CA LEU A 122 -13.22 -9.87 -22.40
C LEU A 122 -12.00 -9.73 -23.30
N GLN A 123 -11.05 -8.90 -22.90
CA GLN A 123 -9.80 -8.71 -23.65
C GLN A 123 -8.72 -9.74 -23.30
N GLY A 124 -8.90 -10.48 -22.24
CA GLY A 124 -7.97 -11.53 -21.79
C GLY A 124 -7.09 -11.12 -20.65
#